data_7a9c586635ec86dc1076d431dccda0fc
#
_entry.id   7a9c586635ec86dc1076d431dccda0fc
#
_cell.length_a   1.000
_cell.length_b   1.000
_cell.length_c   1.000
_cell.angle_alpha   90.00
_cell.angle_beta   90.00
_cell.angle_gamma   90.00
#
_symmetry.space_group_name_H-M   'P 1'
#
loop_
_entity.id
_entity.type
_entity.pdbx_description
1 polymer ?
#
loop_
_entity_poly.entity_id
_entity_poly.type
_entity_poly.pdbx_seq_one_letter_code
_entity_poly.pdbx_strand_id
1 'polypeptide(L)'
;LLNRREFERRLEEALEATPGGAGHVLCYLDLGRFKAVNDECGHVAGDSMLREVAALIKDAVRDSDTVGRLGGDEFAILLAGCPLEKARQIADDVVRAVNDHRFVWKDKIFGIGVSVGLVEMTVESTSIEDLLHAADSSCYVAKNQGGHVHVYSARDEADARQRGEILWLQLLQSALKDDRFELHAQPIMHASADSQAGGPG
;
A
#
# COMPACT_ATOMS: atom_id res chain seq x y z
N LEU A 1 -8.87 -12.57 -1.94
CA LEU A 1 -8.57 -11.25 -1.40
C LEU A 1 -9.74 -10.30 -1.64
N LEU A 2 -9.93 -9.38 -0.71
CA LEU A 2 -10.87 -8.29 -0.88
C LEU A 2 -10.28 -7.21 -1.79
N ASN A 3 -11.16 -6.48 -2.49
CA ASN A 3 -10.78 -5.25 -3.15
C ASN A 3 -10.72 -4.11 -2.13
N ARG A 4 -10.19 -2.93 -2.53
CA ARG A 4 -10.02 -1.75 -1.69
C ARG A 4 -11.30 -1.38 -0.94
N ARG A 5 -12.42 -1.23 -1.67
CA ARG A 5 -13.71 -0.79 -1.09
C ARG A 5 -14.21 -1.75 -0.01
N GLU A 6 -14.14 -3.05 -0.25
CA GLU A 6 -14.60 -4.05 0.71
C GLU A 6 -13.64 -4.15 1.91
N PHE A 7 -12.34 -3.96 1.69
CA PHE A 7 -11.37 -3.89 2.78
C PHE A 7 -11.60 -2.67 3.67
N GLU A 8 -11.82 -1.49 3.09
CA GLU A 8 -12.13 -0.26 3.82
C GLU A 8 -13.41 -0.43 4.67
N ARG A 9 -14.44 -1.06 4.12
CA ARG A 9 -15.66 -1.39 4.88
C ARG A 9 -15.37 -2.29 6.10
N ARG A 10 -14.52 -3.30 5.94
CA ARG A 10 -14.10 -4.17 7.06
C ARG A 10 -13.26 -3.43 8.09
N LEU A 11 -12.44 -2.52 7.64
CA LEU A 11 -11.64 -1.67 8.52
C LEU A 11 -12.52 -0.74 9.36
N GLU A 12 -13.56 -0.17 8.75
CA GLU A 12 -14.55 0.68 9.42
C GLU A 12 -15.33 -0.11 10.49
N GLU A 13 -15.81 -1.31 10.17
CA GLU A 13 -16.46 -2.20 11.14
C GLU A 13 -15.55 -2.54 12.34
N ALA A 14 -14.25 -2.77 12.08
CA ALA A 14 -13.28 -3.04 13.14
C ALA A 14 -13.00 -1.79 13.99
N LEU A 15 -12.94 -0.61 13.38
CA LEU A 15 -12.74 0.66 14.09
C LEU A 15 -13.92 0.94 15.04
N GLU A 16 -15.14 0.74 14.59
CA GLU A 16 -16.35 0.86 15.42
C GLU A 16 -16.37 -0.13 16.59
N ALA A 17 -15.82 -1.32 16.42
CA ALA A 17 -15.74 -2.36 17.45
C ALA A 17 -14.60 -2.14 18.46
N THR A 18 -13.61 -1.31 18.15
CA THR A 18 -12.41 -1.06 18.99
C THR A 18 -12.73 -0.57 20.41
N PRO A 19 -13.74 0.32 20.66
CA PRO A 19 -14.10 0.72 22.03
C PRO A 19 -14.51 -0.44 22.95
N GLY A 20 -14.86 -1.61 22.42
CA GLY A 20 -15.17 -2.83 23.15
C GLY A 20 -13.96 -3.61 23.70
N GLY A 21 -12.74 -3.11 23.51
CA GLY A 21 -11.51 -3.67 24.09
C GLY A 21 -10.76 -4.70 23.24
N ALA A 22 -11.20 -4.97 22.00
CA ALA A 22 -10.43 -5.79 21.07
C ALA A 22 -9.43 -4.90 20.31
N GLY A 23 -8.14 -4.99 20.65
CA GLY A 23 -7.09 -4.33 19.87
C GLY A 23 -7.02 -4.94 18.46
N HIS A 24 -6.95 -4.10 17.44
CA HIS A 24 -6.73 -4.52 16.06
C HIS A 24 -5.44 -3.89 15.54
N VAL A 25 -4.81 -4.51 14.56
CA VAL A 25 -3.63 -3.93 13.90
C VAL A 25 -3.86 -3.92 12.39
N LEU A 26 -3.66 -2.75 11.79
CA LEU A 26 -3.60 -2.58 10.35
C LEU A 26 -2.17 -2.72 9.88
N CYS A 27 -1.93 -3.58 8.90
CA CYS A 27 -0.67 -3.69 8.19
C CYS A 27 -0.86 -3.19 6.74
N TYR A 28 0.00 -2.31 6.27
CA TYR A 28 0.08 -1.86 4.88
C TYR A 28 1.34 -2.43 4.25
N LEU A 29 1.24 -2.99 3.06
CA LEU A 29 2.31 -3.70 2.39
C LEU A 29 2.54 -3.12 0.99
N ASP A 30 3.78 -2.84 0.65
CA ASP A 30 4.24 -2.38 -0.67
C ASP A 30 5.26 -3.38 -1.23
N LEU A 31 5.00 -3.90 -2.43
CA LEU A 31 5.90 -4.85 -3.07
C LEU A 31 7.02 -4.16 -3.83
N GLY A 32 8.23 -4.56 -3.54
CA GLY A 32 9.39 -4.17 -4.33
C GLY A 32 9.48 -4.97 -5.64
N ARG A 33 10.01 -4.30 -6.69
CA ARG A 33 10.29 -4.89 -8.02
C ARG A 33 9.09 -5.28 -8.88
N PHE A 34 7.87 -5.01 -8.47
CA PHE A 34 6.68 -5.27 -9.29
C PHE A 34 6.76 -4.56 -10.66
N LYS A 35 7.15 -3.28 -10.65
CA LYS A 35 7.34 -2.53 -11.89
C LYS A 35 8.38 -3.18 -12.80
N ALA A 36 9.50 -3.65 -12.27
CA ALA A 36 10.54 -4.30 -13.06
C ALA A 36 10.02 -5.58 -13.74
N VAL A 37 9.20 -6.38 -13.07
CA VAL A 37 8.57 -7.57 -13.66
C VAL A 37 7.63 -7.17 -14.80
N ASN A 38 6.81 -6.13 -14.62
CA ASN A 38 5.94 -5.63 -15.67
C ASN A 38 6.73 -5.11 -16.90
N ASP A 39 7.77 -4.33 -16.64
CA ASP A 39 8.60 -3.73 -17.70
C ASP A 39 9.36 -4.81 -18.50
N GLU A 40 9.82 -5.88 -17.83
CA GLU A 40 10.60 -6.93 -18.48
C GLU A 40 9.76 -8.07 -19.08
N CYS A 41 8.61 -8.38 -18.49
CA CYS A 41 7.82 -9.57 -18.82
C CYS A 41 6.36 -9.28 -19.18
N GLY A 42 5.93 -8.01 -19.07
CA GLY A 42 4.57 -7.58 -19.36
C GLY A 42 3.59 -7.78 -18.19
N HIS A 43 2.43 -7.14 -18.28
CA HIS A 43 1.43 -7.11 -17.22
C HIS A 43 0.89 -8.48 -16.83
N VAL A 44 0.84 -9.45 -17.74
CA VAL A 44 0.40 -10.82 -17.44
C VAL A 44 1.33 -11.50 -16.42
N ALA A 45 2.64 -11.24 -16.53
CA ALA A 45 3.63 -11.73 -15.57
C ALA A 45 3.44 -11.05 -14.19
N GLY A 46 3.25 -9.73 -14.17
CA GLY A 46 2.96 -8.99 -12.95
C GLY A 46 1.69 -9.47 -12.25
N ASP A 47 0.62 -9.74 -12.99
CA ASP A 47 -0.61 -10.30 -12.45
C ASP A 47 -0.42 -11.71 -11.88
N SER A 48 0.45 -12.51 -12.47
CA SER A 48 0.80 -13.83 -11.93
C SER A 48 1.58 -13.69 -10.63
N MET A 49 2.60 -12.82 -10.59
CA MET A 49 3.36 -12.51 -9.40
C MET A 49 2.46 -12.04 -8.25
N LEU A 50 1.52 -11.13 -8.52
CA LEU A 50 0.56 -10.64 -7.51
C LEU A 50 -0.31 -11.77 -6.94
N ARG A 51 -0.71 -12.75 -7.75
CA ARG A 51 -1.49 -13.91 -7.27
C ARG A 51 -0.65 -14.81 -6.36
N GLU A 52 0.62 -15.03 -6.69
CA GLU A 52 1.51 -15.84 -5.85
C GLU A 52 1.79 -15.13 -4.52
N VAL A 53 2.09 -13.83 -4.53
CA VAL A 53 2.27 -13.04 -3.31
C VAL A 53 1.00 -13.02 -2.47
N ALA A 54 -0.16 -12.86 -3.09
CA ALA A 54 -1.45 -12.90 -2.41
C ALA A 54 -1.68 -14.23 -1.66
N ALA A 55 -1.27 -15.34 -2.25
CA ALA A 55 -1.33 -16.66 -1.60
C ALA A 55 -0.38 -16.72 -0.40
N LEU A 56 0.87 -16.28 -0.54
CA LEU A 56 1.85 -16.24 0.56
C LEU A 56 1.35 -15.41 1.74
N ILE A 57 0.79 -14.23 1.47
CA ILE A 57 0.22 -13.37 2.52
C ILE A 57 -0.94 -14.08 3.21
N LYS A 58 -1.84 -14.72 2.44
CA LYS A 58 -3.00 -15.40 2.99
C LYS A 58 -2.63 -16.61 3.85
N ASP A 59 -1.60 -17.34 3.47
CA ASP A 59 -1.11 -18.51 4.20
C ASP A 59 -0.41 -18.12 5.53
N ALA A 60 0.09 -16.88 5.63
CA ALA A 60 0.75 -16.38 6.83
C ALA A 60 -0.21 -15.83 7.90
N VAL A 61 -1.49 -15.63 7.57
CA VAL A 61 -2.51 -15.07 8.47
C VAL A 61 -3.62 -16.07 8.74
N ARG A 62 -4.47 -15.79 9.74
CA ARG A 62 -5.60 -16.66 10.11
C ARG A 62 -6.80 -16.43 9.20
N ASP A 63 -7.73 -17.36 9.15
CA ASP A 63 -9.01 -17.19 8.44
C ASP A 63 -9.86 -16.02 8.97
N SER A 64 -9.68 -15.67 10.25
CA SER A 64 -10.34 -14.51 10.88
C SER A 64 -9.75 -13.17 10.46
N ASP A 65 -8.53 -13.16 9.93
CA ASP A 65 -7.87 -11.95 9.50
C ASP A 65 -8.30 -11.58 8.08
N THR A 66 -8.34 -10.30 7.81
CA THR A 66 -8.80 -9.79 6.52
C THR A 66 -7.62 -9.37 5.67
N VAL A 67 -7.53 -9.89 4.44
CA VAL A 67 -6.49 -9.51 3.48
C VAL A 67 -7.14 -8.85 2.26
N GLY A 68 -6.65 -7.67 1.89
CA GLY A 68 -7.11 -6.91 0.74
C GLY A 68 -5.96 -6.47 -0.17
N ARG A 69 -6.29 -6.23 -1.44
CA ARG A 69 -5.42 -5.53 -2.38
C ARG A 69 -5.97 -4.13 -2.58
N LEU A 70 -5.18 -3.12 -2.25
CA LEU A 70 -5.61 -1.72 -2.29
C LEU A 70 -5.44 -1.11 -3.68
N GLY A 71 -4.45 -1.57 -4.44
CA GLY A 71 -4.18 -1.12 -5.81
C GLY A 71 -2.80 -1.58 -6.25
N GLY A 72 -2.52 -1.59 -7.53
CA GLY A 72 -1.17 -1.86 -8.05
C GLY A 72 -0.45 -3.02 -7.35
N ASP A 73 0.61 -2.70 -6.64
CA ASP A 73 1.48 -3.56 -5.81
C ASP A 73 1.23 -3.42 -4.30
N GLU A 74 0.12 -2.79 -3.91
CA GLU A 74 -0.22 -2.50 -2.52
C GLU A 74 -1.24 -3.50 -1.97
N PHE A 75 -0.93 -4.06 -0.80
CA PHE A 75 -1.81 -4.94 -0.04
C PHE A 75 -2.04 -4.39 1.37
N ALA A 76 -3.09 -4.86 2.01
CA ALA A 76 -3.34 -4.58 3.41
C ALA A 76 -3.84 -5.82 4.15
N ILE A 77 -3.51 -5.89 5.45
CA ILE A 77 -3.98 -6.94 6.36
C ILE A 77 -4.60 -6.26 7.58
N LEU A 78 -5.80 -6.66 7.93
CA LEU A 78 -6.42 -6.32 9.19
C LEU A 78 -6.34 -7.55 10.12
N LEU A 79 -5.51 -7.44 11.15
CA LEU A 79 -5.34 -8.46 12.18
C LEU A 79 -6.32 -8.19 13.31
N ALA A 80 -7.39 -8.96 13.35
CA ALA A 80 -8.47 -8.78 14.30
C ALA A 80 -8.12 -9.33 15.70
N GLY A 81 -8.32 -8.51 16.76
CA GLY A 81 -8.03 -8.91 18.13
C GLY A 81 -6.58 -9.36 18.34
N CYS A 82 -5.64 -8.66 17.69
CA CYS A 82 -4.23 -9.05 17.66
C CYS A 82 -3.38 -8.01 18.41
N PRO A 83 -2.65 -8.41 19.46
CA PRO A 83 -1.68 -7.53 20.11
C PRO A 83 -0.57 -7.11 19.14
N LEU A 84 -0.06 -5.88 19.26
CA LEU A 84 0.94 -5.30 18.37
C LEU A 84 2.20 -6.18 18.22
N GLU A 85 2.71 -6.73 19.33
CA GLU A 85 3.88 -7.63 19.30
C GLU A 85 3.63 -8.89 18.47
N LYS A 86 2.41 -9.44 18.52
CA LYS A 86 2.04 -10.59 17.71
C LYS A 86 1.85 -10.19 16.24
N ALA A 87 1.27 -9.02 16.01
CA ALA A 87 1.13 -8.48 14.66
C ALA A 87 2.48 -8.27 13.99
N ARG A 88 3.48 -7.78 14.75
CA ARG A 88 4.86 -7.65 14.26
C ARG A 88 5.47 -8.99 13.86
N GLN A 89 5.30 -10.03 14.68
CA GLN A 89 5.77 -11.37 14.33
C GLN A 89 5.13 -11.90 13.03
N ILE A 90 3.81 -11.68 12.87
CA ILE A 90 3.09 -12.06 11.65
C ILE A 90 3.64 -11.28 10.44
N ALA A 91 3.87 -9.98 10.59
CA ALA A 91 4.44 -9.16 9.53
C ALA A 91 5.86 -9.61 9.15
N ASP A 92 6.71 -9.95 10.13
CA ASP A 92 8.05 -10.50 9.89
C ASP A 92 7.98 -11.87 9.16
N ASP A 93 7.00 -12.71 9.47
CA ASP A 93 6.78 -13.98 8.79
C ASP A 93 6.32 -13.77 7.33
N VAL A 94 5.42 -12.80 7.09
CA VAL A 94 5.01 -12.40 5.73
C VAL A 94 6.20 -11.89 4.93
N VAL A 95 7.00 -10.99 5.51
CA VAL A 95 8.21 -10.46 4.86
C VAL A 95 9.16 -11.58 4.48
N ARG A 96 9.40 -12.53 5.40
CA ARG A 96 10.28 -13.67 5.15
C ARG A 96 9.74 -14.55 4.02
N ALA A 97 8.46 -14.91 4.08
CA ALA A 97 7.81 -15.73 3.07
C ALA A 97 7.90 -15.11 1.66
N VAL A 98 7.68 -13.80 1.55
CA VAL A 98 7.77 -13.08 0.27
C VAL A 98 9.22 -12.95 -0.20
N ASN A 99 10.16 -12.61 0.68
CA ASN A 99 11.58 -12.43 0.32
C ASN A 99 12.26 -13.76 -0.08
N ASP A 100 11.85 -14.87 0.52
CA ASP A 100 12.38 -16.21 0.20
C ASP A 100 11.76 -16.76 -1.10
N HIS A 101 10.61 -16.24 -1.49
CA HIS A 101 9.94 -16.66 -2.71
C HIS A 101 10.71 -16.20 -3.95
N ARG A 102 10.76 -17.10 -4.95
CA ARG A 102 11.35 -16.81 -6.26
C ARG A 102 10.26 -16.90 -7.31
N PHE A 103 9.86 -15.74 -7.81
CA PHE A 103 8.90 -15.71 -8.91
C PHE A 103 9.58 -16.15 -10.21
N VAL A 104 9.07 -17.22 -10.80
CA VAL A 104 9.60 -17.79 -12.05
C VAL A 104 8.62 -17.48 -13.17
N TRP A 105 9.10 -16.81 -14.20
CA TRP A 105 8.33 -16.52 -15.40
C TRP A 105 9.12 -16.92 -16.66
N LYS A 106 8.66 -17.99 -17.32
CA LYS A 106 9.38 -18.61 -18.44
C LYS A 106 10.81 -18.99 -18.02
N ASP A 107 11.80 -18.33 -18.58
CA ASP A 107 13.24 -18.51 -18.37
C ASP A 107 13.86 -17.52 -17.38
N LYS A 108 13.04 -16.64 -16.78
CA LYS A 108 13.49 -15.61 -15.84
C LYS A 108 13.07 -15.91 -14.41
N ILE A 109 13.95 -15.55 -13.47
CA ILE A 109 13.72 -15.69 -12.03
C ILE A 109 13.85 -14.31 -11.38
N PHE A 110 12.84 -13.92 -10.62
CA PHE A 110 12.81 -12.65 -9.90
C PHE A 110 12.74 -12.88 -8.39
N GLY A 111 13.59 -12.16 -7.64
CA GLY A 111 13.40 -12.01 -6.21
C GLY A 111 12.38 -10.91 -5.95
N ILE A 112 11.43 -11.15 -5.07
CA ILE A 112 10.41 -10.19 -4.65
C ILE A 112 10.81 -9.65 -3.28
N GLY A 113 10.56 -8.37 -3.04
CA GLY A 113 10.67 -7.76 -1.72
C GLY A 113 9.32 -7.23 -1.28
N VAL A 114 9.13 -7.07 0.03
CA VAL A 114 7.96 -6.40 0.59
C VAL A 114 8.38 -5.54 1.79
N SER A 115 7.80 -4.36 1.90
CA SER A 115 7.91 -3.50 3.07
C SER A 115 6.56 -3.45 3.77
N VAL A 116 6.55 -3.43 5.10
CA VAL A 116 5.31 -3.48 5.88
C VAL A 116 5.30 -2.38 6.93
N GLY A 117 4.26 -1.55 6.89
CA GLY A 117 3.93 -0.59 7.94
C GLY A 117 2.79 -1.11 8.82
N LEU A 118 2.94 -1.02 10.14
CA LEU A 118 1.93 -1.43 11.12
C LEU A 118 1.38 -0.23 11.88
N VAL A 119 0.07 -0.21 12.08
CA VAL A 119 -0.63 0.76 12.93
C VAL A 119 -1.54 0.02 13.89
N GLU A 120 -1.40 0.27 15.17
CA GLU A 120 -2.33 -0.21 16.18
C GLU A 120 -3.61 0.64 16.16
N MET A 121 -4.75 -0.02 16.10
CA MET A 121 -6.05 0.63 16.18
C MET A 121 -6.44 0.76 17.65
N THR A 122 -6.53 1.98 18.11
CA THR A 122 -6.86 2.33 19.50
C THR A 122 -8.16 3.10 19.57
N VAL A 123 -8.65 3.36 20.76
CA VAL A 123 -9.82 4.22 21.00
C VAL A 123 -9.61 5.68 20.54
N GLU A 124 -8.36 6.07 20.32
CA GLU A 124 -7.98 7.39 19.81
C GLU A 124 -7.97 7.44 18.26
N SER A 125 -8.08 6.28 17.59
CA SER A 125 -8.15 6.21 16.15
C SER A 125 -9.45 6.85 15.66
N THR A 126 -9.34 7.89 14.82
CA THR A 126 -10.47 8.77 14.47
C THR A 126 -11.13 8.43 13.14
N SER A 127 -10.35 8.00 12.16
CA SER A 127 -10.85 7.67 10.82
C SER A 127 -10.05 6.57 10.13
N ILE A 128 -10.66 5.92 9.14
CA ILE A 128 -9.96 4.92 8.32
C ILE A 128 -8.92 5.57 7.41
N GLU A 129 -9.15 6.81 6.96
CA GLU A 129 -8.22 7.58 6.16
C GLU A 129 -6.93 7.85 6.94
N ASP A 130 -7.03 8.26 8.21
CA ASP A 130 -5.87 8.51 9.07
C ASP A 130 -5.09 7.22 9.34
N LEU A 131 -5.81 6.11 9.58
CA LEU A 131 -5.19 4.79 9.78
C LEU A 131 -4.44 4.30 8.55
N LEU A 132 -5.05 4.41 7.36
CA LEU A 132 -4.41 4.03 6.10
C LEU A 132 -3.20 4.93 5.80
N HIS A 133 -3.33 6.23 6.03
CA HIS A 133 -2.23 7.17 5.86
C HIS A 133 -1.06 6.88 6.82
N ALA A 134 -1.35 6.62 8.09
CA ALA A 134 -0.34 6.26 9.08
C ALA A 134 0.38 4.95 8.73
N ALA A 135 -0.38 3.95 8.23
CA ALA A 135 0.17 2.65 7.82
C ALA A 135 1.04 2.77 6.56
N ASP A 136 0.62 3.57 5.56
CA ASP A 136 1.40 3.88 4.36
C ASP A 136 2.69 4.63 4.71
N SER A 137 2.59 5.68 5.57
CA SER A 137 3.76 6.42 6.06
C SER A 137 4.77 5.49 6.76
N SER A 138 4.30 4.55 7.58
CA SER A 138 5.14 3.56 8.24
C SER A 138 5.78 2.59 7.24
N CYS A 139 5.04 2.17 6.22
CA CYS A 139 5.55 1.34 5.14
C CYS A 139 6.66 2.06 4.36
N TYR A 140 6.49 3.35 4.09
CA TYR A 140 7.53 4.18 3.48
C TYR A 140 8.79 4.27 4.35
N VAL A 141 8.66 4.42 5.67
CA VAL A 141 9.80 4.39 6.60
C VAL A 141 10.51 3.04 6.55
N ALA A 142 9.76 1.93 6.59
CA ALA A 142 10.30 0.57 6.46
C ALA A 142 11.12 0.41 5.17
N LYS A 143 10.61 0.90 4.05
CA LYS A 143 11.27 0.86 2.74
C LYS A 143 12.60 1.61 2.71
N ASN A 144 12.65 2.79 3.33
CA ASN A 144 13.83 3.67 3.31
C ASN A 144 14.90 3.30 4.33
N GLN A 145 14.55 2.64 5.43
CA GLN A 145 15.51 2.22 6.47
C GLN A 145 16.19 0.87 6.19
N GLY A 146 15.84 0.24 5.06
CA GLY A 146 16.33 -1.10 4.73
C GLY A 146 15.80 -2.18 5.68
N GLY A 147 14.87 -1.83 6.56
CA GLY A 147 14.09 -2.74 7.39
C GLY A 147 12.80 -3.09 6.66
N HIS A 148 12.29 -4.29 6.91
CA HIS A 148 11.12 -4.76 6.18
C HIS A 148 9.81 -4.53 6.93
N VAL A 149 9.87 -4.27 8.24
CA VAL A 149 8.70 -4.02 9.10
C VAL A 149 8.94 -2.77 9.96
N HIS A 150 8.01 -1.83 9.94
CA HIS A 150 8.04 -0.64 10.79
C HIS A 150 6.69 -0.44 11.47
N VAL A 151 6.72 -0.12 12.77
CA VAL A 151 5.52 0.21 13.55
C VAL A 151 5.34 1.72 13.55
N TYR A 152 4.15 2.19 13.26
CA TYR A 152 3.83 3.62 13.25
C TYR A 152 4.19 4.31 14.56
N SER A 153 4.80 5.46 14.42
CA SER A 153 5.07 6.39 15.49
C SER A 153 4.83 7.81 14.96
N ALA A 154 4.08 8.61 15.69
CA ALA A 154 3.81 10.01 15.30
C ALA A 154 5.10 10.83 15.14
N ARG A 155 6.18 10.46 15.85
CA ARG A 155 7.50 11.07 15.71
C ARG A 155 8.14 10.73 14.36
N ASP A 156 8.06 9.47 13.95
CA ASP A 156 8.65 9.01 12.68
C ASP A 156 7.93 9.61 11.48
N GLU A 157 6.62 9.83 11.59
CA GLU A 157 5.84 10.52 10.55
C GLU A 157 6.31 11.97 10.38
N ALA A 158 6.49 12.71 11.48
CA ALA A 158 7.02 14.07 11.43
C ALA A 158 8.41 14.13 10.80
N ASP A 159 9.29 13.21 11.17
CA ASP A 159 10.65 13.10 10.63
C ASP A 159 10.66 12.66 9.15
N ALA A 160 9.73 11.80 8.73
CA ALA A 160 9.60 11.37 7.34
C ALA A 160 9.07 12.49 6.46
N ARG A 161 8.05 13.23 6.94
CA ARG A 161 7.50 14.40 6.25
C ARG A 161 8.57 15.47 6.06
N GLN A 162 9.29 15.82 7.12
CA GLN A 162 10.37 16.81 7.06
C GLN A 162 11.49 16.40 6.09
N ARG A 163 11.90 15.13 6.10
CA ARG A 163 12.91 14.61 5.15
C ARG A 163 12.40 14.63 3.71
N GLY A 164 11.14 14.29 3.48
CA GLY A 164 10.50 14.34 2.17
C GLY A 164 10.45 15.77 1.63
N GLU A 165 10.10 16.75 2.45
CA GLU A 165 10.09 18.16 2.08
C GLU A 165 11.48 18.70 1.72
N ILE A 166 12.50 18.35 2.50
CA ILE A 166 13.90 18.74 2.23
C ILE A 166 14.38 18.13 0.90
N LEU A 167 14.14 16.84 0.68
CA LEU A 167 14.51 16.17 -0.56
C LEU A 167 13.80 16.78 -1.77
N TRP A 168 12.51 17.07 -1.63
CA TRP A 168 11.69 17.70 -2.68
C TRP A 168 12.20 19.10 -3.04
N LEU A 169 12.55 19.91 -2.03
CA LEU A 169 13.17 21.20 -2.22
C LEU A 169 14.52 21.11 -2.95
N GLN A 170 15.37 20.14 -2.59
CA GLN A 170 16.64 19.93 -3.26
C GLN A 170 16.46 19.49 -4.72
N LEU A 171 15.50 18.60 -5.00
CA LEU A 171 15.17 18.18 -6.37
C LEU A 171 14.64 19.34 -7.21
N LEU A 172 13.75 20.19 -6.65
CA LEU A 172 13.24 21.36 -7.33
C LEU A 172 14.35 22.40 -7.60
N GLN A 173 15.23 22.65 -6.65
CA GLN A 173 16.37 23.57 -6.83
C GLN A 173 17.35 23.07 -7.90
N SER A 174 17.63 21.76 -7.90
CA SER A 174 18.47 21.15 -8.94
C SER A 174 17.81 21.24 -10.32
N ALA A 175 16.51 20.94 -10.40
CA ALA A 175 15.78 21.00 -11.67
C ALA A 175 15.69 22.42 -12.22
N LEU A 176 15.55 23.45 -11.36
CA LEU A 176 15.63 24.87 -11.75
C LEU A 176 17.01 25.23 -12.25
N LYS A 177 18.06 24.80 -11.57
CA LYS A 177 19.46 25.10 -11.93
C LYS A 177 19.87 24.46 -13.25
N ASP A 178 19.36 23.24 -13.52
CA ASP A 178 19.72 22.43 -14.68
C ASP A 178 18.72 22.62 -15.85
N ASP A 179 17.78 23.57 -15.74
CA ASP A 179 16.73 23.88 -16.75
C ASP A 179 15.94 22.64 -17.21
N ARG A 180 15.58 21.77 -16.22
CA ARG A 180 14.89 20.49 -16.46
C ARG A 180 13.38 20.55 -16.28
N PHE A 181 12.78 21.76 -16.23
CA PHE A 181 11.33 21.91 -16.19
C PHE A 181 10.74 21.88 -17.59
N GLU A 182 9.77 21.00 -17.81
CA GLU A 182 8.94 20.97 -19.00
C GLU A 182 7.51 21.36 -18.65
N LEU A 183 6.95 22.28 -19.43
CA LEU A 183 5.56 22.69 -19.31
C LEU A 183 4.68 21.77 -20.16
N HIS A 184 3.85 20.97 -19.53
CA HIS A 184 2.83 20.18 -20.20
C HIS A 184 1.46 20.85 -20.03
N ALA A 185 0.76 21.11 -21.13
CA ALA A 185 -0.61 21.62 -21.13
C ALA A 185 -1.56 20.51 -21.61
N GLN A 186 -2.59 20.23 -20.82
CA GLN A 186 -3.68 19.35 -21.21
C GLN A 186 -4.93 20.19 -21.51
N PRO A 187 -5.48 20.16 -22.73
CA PRO A 187 -6.70 20.89 -23.02
C PRO A 187 -7.90 20.26 -22.28
N ILE A 188 -8.65 21.10 -21.58
CA ILE A 188 -9.92 20.71 -20.99
C ILE A 188 -10.99 20.92 -22.05
N MET A 189 -11.57 19.85 -22.56
CA MET A 189 -12.69 19.89 -23.48
C MET A 189 -13.99 19.83 -22.70
N HIS A 190 -14.91 20.78 -22.92
CA HIS A 190 -16.27 20.67 -22.45
C HIS A 190 -16.98 19.54 -23.24
N ALA A 191 -17.50 18.57 -22.54
CA ALA A 191 -18.46 17.63 -23.14
C ALA A 191 -19.77 18.41 -23.39
N SER A 192 -20.00 18.84 -24.61
CA SER A 192 -21.30 19.37 -25.02
C SER A 192 -22.31 18.22 -25.00
N ALA A 193 -23.28 18.29 -24.10
CA ALA A 193 -24.44 17.43 -24.17
C ALA A 193 -25.33 17.89 -25.35
N ASP A 194 -25.05 17.38 -26.52
CA ASP A 194 -26.00 17.53 -27.67
C ASP A 194 -27.17 16.59 -27.45
N SER A 195 -28.20 17.15 -26.81
CA SER A 195 -29.55 16.62 -26.85
C SER A 195 -30.17 17.07 -28.15
N GLN A 196 -30.00 16.30 -29.18
CA GLN A 196 -30.79 16.43 -30.39
C GLN A 196 -32.10 15.67 -30.21
N ALA A 197 -33.12 16.40 -29.80
CA ALA A 197 -34.50 16.02 -30.08
C ALA A 197 -34.80 16.39 -31.53
N GLY A 198 -34.69 15.46 -32.44
CA GLY A 198 -35.20 15.54 -33.77
C GLY A 198 -36.64 15.04 -33.79
N GLY A 199 -37.61 15.92 -33.84
CA GLY A 199 -38.97 15.57 -34.16
C GLY A 199 -39.18 15.52 -35.68
N PRO A 200 -40.07 14.65 -36.19
CA PRO A 200 -40.36 14.54 -37.60
C PRO A 200 -41.45 15.49 -38.05
N GLY A 201 -41.31 15.99 -39.27
CA GLY A 201 -42.40 16.48 -40.09
C GLY A 201 -42.98 15.35 -40.88
#